data_17af8fa8f306e2487f8402efa40cb720
#
_entry.id   17af8fa8f306e2487f8402efa40cb720
#
_cell.length_a   1.000
_cell.length_b   1.000
_cell.length_c   1.000
_cell.angle_alpha   90.00
_cell.angle_beta   90.00
_cell.angle_gamma   90.00
#
_symmetry.space_group_name_H-M   'P 1'
#
loop_
_entity.id
_entity.type
_entity.pdbx_description
1 polymer ?
#
loop_
_entity_poly.entity_id
_entity_poly.type
_entity_poly.pdbx_seq_one_letter_code
_entity_poly.pdbx_strand_id
1 'polypeptide(L)'
;MAYAEKRGKGPRPWRVKYKVPGGEASQSGFETKAAALNWEHDQEARVRTGAWADPAAGEITVTEWIDRWNAVQDVGLSTAHNREYLIRRFLRPYWGARQLNSLTGEEITVWENNLPAAAQVSRRTARDAGSLLHTILGDAAAGRPALIPFNPAVRPRNRGRRTGRALDRSPQRAWATPLEVLLAAERAALLAGRDDEFTMLVTIAYTGMRWGETIGLERDLVLPTLINVEWQLREIRGRFFRIPPKDDSYRSTNWEPLVPVDTPVFLAELLTAQADKNPHRLCACAREHGGSGRYMFYSPDGGHYRRSNFARRVFRPACDGRYEAVDGRPGSLVVVDATTWPGTPAASWPPAMPGKPFTPPSGRGVPRLVSTGETGHCSSCGRTVTLRLDGKAIIHKITDGPCPGSGQQPSEDAPLACWLPVKDGLTPHGLRHSHKTWMVEDGIPEILAEQRLGHDVPGMRGLYAHASQRMREELLTALQARWEQSLRERARIHPHSPVPLLDGLLAPFRADPASAGGAS
;
A
#
# COMPACT_ATOMS: atom_id res chain seq x y z
N MET A 1 22.47 -52.84 -17.84
CA MET A 1 22.42 -52.93 -19.29
C MET A 1 21.01 -52.60 -19.73
N ALA A 2 20.88 -51.76 -20.71
CA ALA A 2 19.57 -51.48 -21.33
C ALA A 2 19.09 -52.71 -22.07
N TYR A 3 17.81 -52.99 -21.95
CA TYR A 3 17.24 -54.15 -22.62
C TYR A 3 15.96 -53.75 -23.38
N ALA A 4 16.01 -53.86 -24.72
CA ALA A 4 14.85 -53.64 -25.57
C ALA A 4 14.23 -54.99 -25.98
N GLU A 5 12.96 -55.16 -25.63
CA GLU A 5 12.19 -56.37 -25.92
C GLU A 5 11.06 -56.09 -26.94
N LYS A 6 10.78 -57.07 -27.81
CA LYS A 6 9.65 -57.00 -28.74
C LYS A 6 8.41 -57.59 -28.09
N ARG A 7 7.36 -56.79 -27.93
CA ARG A 7 6.07 -57.22 -27.38
C ARG A 7 4.96 -57.07 -28.41
N GLY A 8 4.63 -58.15 -29.06
CA GLY A 8 3.52 -58.21 -30.02
C GLY A 8 3.90 -58.00 -31.48
N LYS A 9 2.88 -58.04 -32.38
CA LYS A 9 3.01 -57.94 -33.87
C LYS A 9 2.48 -56.60 -34.40
N GLY A 10 2.13 -55.63 -33.53
CA GLY A 10 1.59 -54.33 -33.94
C GLY A 10 2.65 -53.39 -34.55
N PRO A 11 2.24 -52.19 -34.99
CA PRO A 11 3.12 -51.22 -35.66
C PRO A 11 4.20 -50.64 -34.76
N ARG A 12 4.03 -50.73 -33.43
CA ARG A 12 4.96 -50.21 -32.41
C ARG A 12 5.27 -51.29 -31.36
N PRO A 13 5.93 -52.39 -31.74
CA PRO A 13 6.04 -53.55 -30.86
C PRO A 13 7.18 -53.49 -29.83
N TRP A 14 8.02 -52.46 -29.85
CA TRP A 14 9.21 -52.44 -29.01
C TRP A 14 8.96 -51.70 -27.69
N ARG A 15 9.53 -52.27 -26.60
CA ARG A 15 9.59 -51.72 -25.26
C ARG A 15 11.04 -51.71 -24.79
N VAL A 16 11.47 -50.69 -24.07
CA VAL A 16 12.78 -50.62 -23.46
C VAL A 16 12.63 -50.50 -21.93
N LYS A 17 13.55 -51.15 -21.23
CA LYS A 17 13.73 -50.99 -19.77
C LYS A 17 15.05 -50.31 -19.52
N TYR A 18 15.07 -49.38 -18.61
CA TYR A 18 16.26 -48.59 -18.26
C TYR A 18 16.32 -48.33 -16.74
N LYS A 19 17.54 -48.09 -16.23
CA LYS A 19 17.77 -47.83 -14.83
C LYS A 19 17.45 -46.38 -14.50
N VAL A 20 16.74 -46.17 -13.40
CA VAL A 20 16.38 -44.88 -12.87
C VAL A 20 16.75 -44.80 -11.38
N PRO A 21 16.87 -43.59 -10.79
CA PRO A 21 17.04 -43.46 -9.34
C PRO A 21 15.88 -44.16 -8.60
N GLY A 22 16.21 -45.16 -7.80
CA GLY A 22 15.22 -45.96 -7.06
C GLY A 22 14.71 -47.22 -7.72
N GLY A 23 15.18 -47.59 -8.95
CA GLY A 23 14.73 -48.86 -9.58
C GLY A 23 14.91 -48.93 -11.10
N GLU A 24 13.95 -49.57 -11.73
CA GLU A 24 13.88 -49.69 -13.20
C GLU A 24 12.57 -49.06 -13.69
N ALA A 25 12.65 -48.31 -14.78
CA ALA A 25 11.51 -47.82 -15.55
C ALA A 25 11.43 -48.49 -16.90
N SER A 26 10.25 -48.42 -17.54
CA SER A 26 10.06 -48.99 -18.88
C SER A 26 9.16 -48.13 -19.72
N GLN A 27 9.50 -48.02 -21.01
CA GLN A 27 8.71 -47.30 -22.01
C GLN A 27 8.40 -48.22 -23.19
N SER A 28 7.14 -48.24 -23.62
CA SER A 28 6.65 -49.02 -24.77
C SER A 28 6.25 -48.07 -25.90
N GLY A 29 6.02 -48.62 -27.07
CA GLY A 29 5.46 -47.85 -28.20
C GLY A 29 6.47 -47.41 -29.25
N PHE A 30 7.62 -48.06 -29.31
CA PHE A 30 8.61 -47.77 -30.35
C PHE A 30 8.42 -48.66 -31.58
N GLU A 31 8.63 -48.09 -32.77
CA GLU A 31 8.49 -48.79 -34.05
C GLU A 31 9.66 -49.74 -34.32
N THR A 32 10.86 -49.35 -33.89
CA THR A 32 12.08 -50.12 -34.08
C THR A 32 12.86 -50.33 -32.80
N LYS A 33 13.68 -51.39 -32.76
CA LYS A 33 14.61 -51.63 -31.65
C LYS A 33 15.62 -50.48 -31.48
N ALA A 34 16.10 -49.93 -32.59
CA ALA A 34 17.04 -48.84 -32.59
C ALA A 34 16.42 -47.55 -31.98
N ALA A 35 15.17 -47.25 -32.34
CA ALA A 35 14.45 -46.10 -31.74
C ALA A 35 14.29 -46.25 -30.20
N ALA A 36 13.99 -47.47 -29.74
CA ALA A 36 13.87 -47.75 -28.30
C ALA A 36 15.21 -47.58 -27.57
N LEU A 37 16.30 -48.08 -28.15
CA LEU A 37 17.64 -47.95 -27.54
C LEU A 37 18.17 -46.51 -27.58
N ASN A 38 17.99 -45.78 -28.67
CA ASN A 38 18.37 -44.37 -28.74
C ASN A 38 17.63 -43.54 -27.69
N TRP A 39 16.32 -43.76 -27.53
CA TRP A 39 15.55 -43.10 -26.50
C TRP A 39 16.05 -43.41 -25.08
N GLU A 40 16.41 -44.67 -24.86
CA GLU A 40 16.98 -45.11 -23.57
C GLU A 40 18.33 -44.41 -23.26
N HIS A 41 19.22 -44.34 -24.22
CA HIS A 41 20.49 -43.62 -24.08
C HIS A 41 20.28 -42.14 -23.69
N ASP A 42 19.25 -41.50 -24.29
CA ASP A 42 18.88 -40.14 -23.93
C ASP A 42 18.37 -40.06 -22.47
N GLN A 43 17.58 -41.07 -22.03
CA GLN A 43 17.12 -41.13 -20.63
C GLN A 43 18.27 -41.37 -19.65
N GLU A 44 19.22 -42.27 -19.96
CA GLU A 44 20.42 -42.49 -19.13
C GLU A 44 21.28 -41.21 -19.03
N ALA A 45 21.41 -40.46 -20.10
CA ALA A 45 22.09 -39.18 -20.10
C ALA A 45 21.38 -38.19 -19.18
N ARG A 46 20.05 -38.13 -19.21
CA ARG A 46 19.25 -37.28 -18.30
C ARG A 46 19.34 -37.71 -16.85
N VAL A 47 19.35 -39.04 -16.58
CA VAL A 47 19.58 -39.57 -15.22
C VAL A 47 20.95 -39.14 -14.71
N ARG A 48 21.99 -39.28 -15.52
CA ARG A 48 23.39 -38.95 -15.17
C ARG A 48 23.56 -37.43 -14.91
N THR A 49 22.87 -36.59 -15.64
CA THR A 49 22.90 -35.12 -15.46
C THR A 49 21.92 -34.62 -14.40
N GLY A 50 21.11 -35.50 -13.79
CA GLY A 50 20.06 -35.12 -12.84
C GLY A 50 18.83 -34.44 -13.47
N ALA A 51 18.74 -34.47 -14.80
CA ALA A 51 17.62 -33.87 -15.56
C ALA A 51 16.49 -34.87 -15.86
N TRP A 52 16.58 -36.09 -15.34
CA TRP A 52 15.54 -37.09 -15.50
C TRP A 52 14.37 -36.82 -14.55
N ALA A 53 13.15 -36.85 -15.10
CA ALA A 53 11.91 -36.80 -14.33
C ALA A 53 11.15 -38.09 -14.57
N ASP A 54 10.62 -38.70 -13.52
CA ASP A 54 9.73 -39.85 -13.63
C ASP A 54 8.43 -39.42 -14.34
N PRO A 55 8.10 -40.02 -15.49
CA PRO A 55 6.86 -39.71 -16.19
C PRO A 55 5.60 -39.90 -15.31
N ALA A 56 5.61 -40.90 -14.42
CA ALA A 56 4.53 -41.18 -13.49
C ALA A 56 4.43 -40.11 -12.38
N ALA A 57 5.55 -39.55 -11.97
CA ALA A 57 5.53 -38.50 -10.94
C ALA A 57 4.83 -37.22 -11.40
N GLY A 58 4.80 -36.93 -12.71
CA GLY A 58 4.09 -35.80 -13.31
C GLY A 58 2.59 -36.03 -13.52
N GLU A 59 2.06 -37.22 -13.25
CA GLU A 59 0.62 -37.53 -13.36
C GLU A 59 -0.19 -36.95 -12.20
N ILE A 60 0.47 -36.48 -11.13
CA ILE A 60 -0.23 -35.75 -10.05
C ILE A 60 -0.89 -34.50 -10.60
N THR A 61 -2.02 -34.13 -10.02
CA THR A 61 -2.73 -32.92 -10.39
C THR A 61 -2.00 -31.66 -9.93
N VAL A 62 -2.25 -30.54 -10.61
CA VAL A 62 -1.75 -29.23 -10.18
C VAL A 62 -2.23 -28.88 -8.77
N THR A 63 -3.47 -29.26 -8.40
CA THR A 63 -3.97 -29.05 -7.04
C THR A 63 -3.16 -29.82 -6.00
N GLU A 64 -2.92 -31.10 -6.22
CA GLU A 64 -2.12 -31.93 -5.29
C GLU A 64 -0.69 -31.41 -5.15
N TRP A 65 -0.09 -30.97 -6.25
CA TRP A 65 1.24 -30.35 -6.20
C TRP A 65 1.21 -29.01 -5.44
N ILE A 66 0.25 -28.13 -5.71
CA ILE A 66 0.11 -26.86 -4.99
C ILE A 66 -0.02 -27.09 -3.47
N ASP A 67 -0.78 -28.11 -3.06
CA ASP A 67 -0.96 -28.41 -1.63
C ASP A 67 0.34 -28.86 -0.98
N ARG A 68 1.09 -29.77 -1.62
CA ARG A 68 2.43 -30.21 -1.16
C ARG A 68 3.42 -29.04 -1.15
N TRP A 69 3.47 -28.27 -2.23
CA TRP A 69 4.37 -27.14 -2.39
C TRP A 69 4.12 -26.05 -1.33
N ASN A 70 2.85 -25.71 -1.11
CA ASN A 70 2.48 -24.66 -0.17
C ASN A 70 2.74 -25.05 1.29
N ALA A 71 2.66 -26.33 1.63
CA ALA A 71 2.85 -26.83 2.99
C ALA A 71 4.31 -26.66 3.50
N VAL A 72 5.28 -26.58 2.59
CA VAL A 72 6.71 -26.44 2.94
C VAL A 72 7.26 -25.02 2.77
N GLN A 73 6.39 -24.07 2.37
CA GLN A 73 6.81 -22.69 2.13
C GLN A 73 6.86 -21.90 3.43
N ASP A 74 8.04 -21.38 3.76
CA ASP A 74 8.21 -20.38 4.81
C ASP A 74 8.17 -18.98 4.18
N VAL A 75 7.01 -18.33 4.25
CA VAL A 75 6.80 -17.00 3.68
C VAL A 75 6.00 -16.13 4.64
N GLY A 76 6.31 -14.85 4.68
CA GLY A 76 5.61 -13.90 5.52
C GLY A 76 4.10 -13.84 5.24
N LEU A 77 3.29 -13.55 6.26
CA LEU A 77 1.83 -13.56 6.26
C LEU A 77 1.20 -12.86 5.03
N SER A 78 1.75 -11.71 4.62
CA SER A 78 1.24 -10.98 3.46
C SER A 78 1.43 -11.74 2.15
N THR A 79 2.56 -12.41 2.00
CA THR A 79 2.88 -13.23 0.82
C THR A 79 2.01 -14.48 0.80
N ALA A 80 1.87 -15.16 1.94
CA ALA A 80 0.99 -16.31 2.09
C ALA A 80 -0.45 -15.96 1.72
N HIS A 81 -0.97 -14.85 2.23
CA HIS A 81 -2.34 -14.39 1.92
C HIS A 81 -2.53 -14.08 0.43
N ASN A 82 -1.57 -13.38 -0.19
CA ASN A 82 -1.64 -13.07 -1.62
C ASN A 82 -1.54 -14.33 -2.48
N ARG A 83 -0.63 -15.26 -2.13
CA ARG A 83 -0.52 -16.56 -2.82
C ARG A 83 -1.82 -17.35 -2.74
N GLU A 84 -2.41 -17.44 -1.54
CA GLU A 84 -3.69 -18.11 -1.34
C GLU A 84 -4.81 -17.50 -2.19
N TYR A 85 -4.89 -16.15 -2.25
CA TYR A 85 -5.84 -15.47 -3.12
C TYR A 85 -5.65 -15.84 -4.59
N LEU A 86 -4.41 -15.78 -5.11
CA LEU A 86 -4.10 -16.09 -6.49
C LEU A 86 -4.37 -17.58 -6.82
N ILE A 87 -3.96 -18.48 -5.93
CA ILE A 87 -4.21 -19.93 -6.08
C ILE A 87 -5.70 -20.21 -6.14
N ARG A 88 -6.45 -19.73 -5.16
CA ARG A 88 -7.89 -20.00 -5.05
C ARG A 88 -8.69 -19.38 -6.20
N ARG A 89 -8.35 -18.14 -6.60
CA ARG A 89 -9.13 -17.37 -7.57
C ARG A 89 -8.78 -17.72 -9.01
N PHE A 90 -7.53 -18.05 -9.31
CA PHE A 90 -7.04 -18.16 -10.68
C PHE A 90 -6.37 -19.50 -11.02
N LEU A 91 -5.55 -20.08 -10.11
CA LEU A 91 -4.81 -21.28 -10.48
C LEU A 91 -5.66 -22.54 -10.37
N ARG A 92 -6.30 -22.80 -9.24
CA ARG A 92 -7.13 -24.00 -9.04
C ARG A 92 -8.31 -24.10 -10.00
N PRO A 93 -9.08 -23.04 -10.30
CA PRO A 93 -10.19 -23.14 -11.23
C PRO A 93 -9.80 -23.48 -12.66
N TYR A 94 -8.60 -23.05 -13.11
CA TYR A 94 -8.15 -23.27 -14.50
C TYR A 94 -7.27 -24.52 -14.64
N TRP A 95 -6.37 -24.74 -13.69
CA TRP A 95 -5.32 -25.75 -13.80
C TRP A 95 -5.45 -26.90 -12.82
N GLY A 96 -6.21 -26.71 -11.73
CA GLY A 96 -6.22 -27.60 -10.59
C GLY A 96 -6.46 -29.08 -10.89
N ALA A 97 -7.36 -29.38 -11.81
CA ALA A 97 -7.69 -30.76 -12.22
C ALA A 97 -6.73 -31.34 -13.28
N ARG A 98 -5.84 -30.50 -13.84
CA ARG A 98 -4.89 -30.94 -14.87
C ARG A 98 -3.69 -31.62 -14.24
N GLN A 99 -3.14 -32.63 -14.92
CA GLN A 99 -1.86 -33.24 -14.54
C GLN A 99 -0.70 -32.28 -14.86
N LEU A 100 0.34 -32.26 -14.02
CA LEU A 100 1.50 -31.40 -14.22
C LEU A 100 2.18 -31.60 -15.57
N ASN A 101 2.34 -32.83 -15.99
CA ASN A 101 2.98 -33.21 -17.27
C ASN A 101 2.13 -32.88 -18.51
N SER A 102 0.85 -32.53 -18.34
CA SER A 102 -0.06 -32.20 -19.45
C SER A 102 -0.07 -30.70 -19.79
N LEU A 103 0.57 -29.84 -18.99
CA LEU A 103 0.57 -28.41 -19.21
C LEU A 103 1.54 -27.99 -20.31
N THR A 104 1.09 -27.11 -21.19
CA THR A 104 1.93 -26.56 -22.27
C THR A 104 2.17 -25.05 -22.08
N GLY A 105 3.31 -24.56 -22.57
CA GLY A 105 3.65 -23.14 -22.48
C GLY A 105 2.71 -22.26 -23.30
N GLU A 106 2.15 -22.78 -24.39
CA GLU A 106 1.18 -22.07 -25.23
C GLU A 106 -0.13 -21.83 -24.46
N GLU A 107 -0.70 -22.89 -23.88
CA GLU A 107 -1.93 -22.79 -23.07
C GLU A 107 -1.78 -21.81 -21.91
N ILE A 108 -0.64 -21.84 -21.20
CA ILE A 108 -0.34 -20.93 -20.08
C ILE A 108 -0.26 -19.48 -20.58
N THR A 109 0.38 -19.25 -21.72
CA THR A 109 0.48 -17.91 -22.32
C THR A 109 -0.88 -17.38 -22.74
N VAL A 110 -1.71 -18.21 -23.39
CA VAL A 110 -3.08 -17.86 -23.80
C VAL A 110 -3.94 -17.55 -22.58
N TRP A 111 -3.84 -18.39 -21.53
CA TRP A 111 -4.56 -18.15 -20.28
C TRP A 111 -4.15 -16.83 -19.62
N GLU A 112 -2.85 -16.54 -19.46
CA GLU A 112 -2.36 -15.29 -18.83
C GLU A 112 -2.86 -14.06 -19.61
N ASN A 113 -2.85 -14.11 -20.94
CA ASN A 113 -3.31 -13.01 -21.79
C ASN A 113 -4.82 -12.77 -21.71
N ASN A 114 -5.61 -13.83 -21.58
CA ASN A 114 -7.07 -13.75 -21.53
C ASN A 114 -7.62 -13.48 -20.12
N LEU A 115 -6.84 -13.75 -19.08
CA LEU A 115 -7.27 -13.63 -17.68
C LEU A 115 -7.81 -12.23 -17.31
N PRO A 116 -7.24 -11.09 -17.80
CA PRO A 116 -7.79 -9.77 -17.52
C PRO A 116 -9.24 -9.60 -17.92
N ALA A 117 -9.61 -10.08 -19.09
CA ALA A 117 -10.99 -9.99 -19.60
C ALA A 117 -11.91 -11.02 -18.93
N ALA A 118 -11.45 -12.28 -18.83
CA ALA A 118 -12.25 -13.39 -18.31
C ALA A 118 -12.59 -13.23 -16.81
N ALA A 119 -11.67 -12.70 -16.02
CA ALA A 119 -11.84 -12.54 -14.57
C ALA A 119 -12.08 -11.09 -14.13
N GLN A 120 -12.17 -10.13 -15.07
CA GLN A 120 -12.33 -8.69 -14.82
C GLN A 120 -11.25 -8.15 -13.86
N VAL A 121 -9.99 -8.49 -14.09
CA VAL A 121 -8.85 -8.08 -13.27
C VAL A 121 -7.84 -7.27 -14.08
N SER A 122 -6.96 -6.56 -13.36
CA SER A 122 -5.88 -5.82 -14.00
C SER A 122 -4.88 -6.76 -14.68
N ARG A 123 -4.20 -6.26 -15.73
CA ARG A 123 -3.07 -6.98 -16.34
C ARG A 123 -1.98 -7.33 -15.35
N ARG A 124 -1.80 -6.49 -14.31
CA ARG A 124 -0.85 -6.77 -13.23
C ARG A 124 -1.25 -8.00 -12.44
N THR A 125 -2.52 -8.11 -12.03
CA THR A 125 -3.03 -9.28 -11.30
C THR A 125 -2.86 -10.57 -12.13
N ALA A 126 -3.10 -10.51 -13.43
CA ALA A 126 -2.87 -11.65 -14.33
C ALA A 126 -1.39 -12.05 -14.38
N ARG A 127 -0.48 -11.07 -14.48
CA ARG A 127 0.98 -11.32 -14.43
C ARG A 127 1.42 -11.90 -13.09
N ASP A 128 0.86 -11.43 -11.99
CA ASP A 128 1.17 -11.95 -10.65
C ASP A 128 0.72 -13.42 -10.53
N ALA A 129 -0.45 -13.76 -11.08
CA ALA A 129 -0.94 -15.15 -11.14
C ALA A 129 -0.06 -16.02 -12.03
N GLY A 130 0.33 -15.54 -13.23
CA GLY A 130 1.25 -16.24 -14.12
C GLY A 130 2.65 -16.41 -13.51
N SER A 131 3.15 -15.41 -12.79
CA SER A 131 4.43 -15.49 -12.08
C SER A 131 4.41 -16.51 -10.94
N LEU A 132 3.30 -16.59 -10.22
CA LEU A 132 3.12 -17.61 -9.18
C LEU A 132 3.07 -19.01 -9.78
N LEU A 133 2.33 -19.21 -10.88
CA LEU A 133 2.30 -20.49 -11.59
C LEU A 133 3.70 -20.88 -12.10
N HIS A 134 4.45 -19.90 -12.64
CA HIS A 134 5.84 -20.12 -13.06
C HIS A 134 6.71 -20.59 -11.88
N THR A 135 6.59 -19.99 -10.70
CA THR A 135 7.34 -20.41 -9.51
C THR A 135 6.97 -21.83 -9.10
N ILE A 136 5.68 -22.14 -9.01
CA ILE A 136 5.18 -23.47 -8.61
C ILE A 136 5.66 -24.57 -9.58
N LEU A 137 5.59 -24.32 -10.88
CA LEU A 137 6.05 -25.27 -11.90
C LEU A 137 7.58 -25.31 -11.99
N GLY A 138 8.25 -24.21 -11.70
CA GLY A 138 9.70 -24.14 -11.59
C GLY A 138 10.23 -25.07 -10.50
N ASP A 139 9.62 -25.02 -9.32
CA ASP A 139 9.98 -25.88 -8.18
C ASP A 139 9.66 -27.36 -8.47
N ALA A 140 8.58 -27.65 -9.23
CA ALA A 140 8.29 -29.01 -9.70
C ALA A 140 9.37 -29.56 -10.64
N ALA A 141 9.94 -28.69 -11.48
CA ALA A 141 11.01 -29.06 -12.41
C ALA A 141 12.40 -29.11 -11.75
N ALA A 142 12.64 -28.31 -10.71
CA ALA A 142 13.92 -28.24 -9.98
C ALA A 142 14.05 -29.28 -8.88
N GLY A 143 12.95 -29.92 -8.47
CA GLY A 143 12.92 -30.95 -7.43
C GLY A 143 13.83 -32.13 -7.75
N ARG A 144 14.24 -32.90 -6.72
CA ARG A 144 15.04 -34.12 -6.89
C ARG A 144 14.42 -35.26 -6.09
N PRO A 145 13.70 -36.20 -6.73
CA PRO A 145 13.46 -36.29 -8.18
C PRO A 145 12.52 -35.18 -8.71
N ALA A 146 12.75 -34.77 -9.96
CA ALA A 146 11.89 -33.79 -10.62
C ALA A 146 10.51 -34.42 -10.95
N LEU A 147 9.45 -33.64 -10.77
CA LEU A 147 8.08 -34.06 -11.14
C LEU A 147 7.80 -33.86 -12.64
N ILE A 148 8.40 -32.84 -13.22
CA ILE A 148 8.33 -32.54 -14.65
C ILE A 148 9.72 -32.24 -15.21
N PRO A 149 9.99 -32.55 -16.49
CA PRO A 149 11.33 -32.43 -17.06
C PRO A 149 11.80 -30.98 -17.28
N PHE A 150 10.87 -30.05 -17.37
CA PHE A 150 11.13 -28.61 -17.54
C PHE A 150 9.91 -27.81 -17.10
N ASN A 151 10.10 -26.52 -16.83
CA ASN A 151 9.03 -25.61 -16.51
C ASN A 151 8.30 -25.13 -17.80
N PRO A 152 7.04 -25.50 -18.05
CA PRO A 152 6.32 -25.06 -19.25
C PRO A 152 5.91 -23.58 -19.18
N ALA A 153 5.87 -22.96 -18.00
CA ALA A 153 5.51 -21.55 -17.82
C ALA A 153 6.66 -20.57 -18.14
N VAL A 154 7.68 -21.00 -18.87
CA VAL A 154 8.77 -20.12 -19.31
C VAL A 154 8.23 -19.11 -20.32
N ARG A 155 8.33 -17.85 -19.98
CA ARG A 155 7.95 -16.77 -20.90
C ARG A 155 8.92 -16.72 -22.09
N PRO A 156 8.43 -16.75 -23.33
CA PRO A 156 9.26 -16.54 -24.50
C PRO A 156 10.01 -15.21 -24.36
N ARG A 157 11.31 -15.20 -24.56
CA ARG A 157 12.04 -13.94 -24.65
C ARG A 157 11.41 -13.12 -25.78
N ASN A 158 10.78 -12.00 -25.45
CA ASN A 158 10.19 -11.10 -26.44
C ASN A 158 11.28 -10.68 -27.43
N ARG A 159 11.35 -11.34 -28.58
CA ARG A 159 12.16 -10.93 -29.74
C ARG A 159 11.47 -9.85 -30.56
N GLY A 160 10.29 -9.40 -30.11
CA GLY A 160 9.48 -8.41 -30.79
C GLY A 160 9.80 -6.96 -30.39
N ARG A 161 9.42 -6.08 -31.27
CA ARG A 161 9.54 -4.63 -31.23
C ARG A 161 9.30 -4.05 -29.83
N ARG A 162 10.25 -3.28 -29.31
CA ARG A 162 10.17 -2.54 -28.02
C ARG A 162 9.12 -1.40 -28.00
N THR A 163 8.17 -1.41 -28.91
CA THR A 163 7.16 -0.35 -29.06
C THR A 163 6.15 -0.24 -27.92
N GLY A 164 5.99 -1.29 -27.08
CA GLY A 164 5.08 -1.23 -25.94
C GLY A 164 5.66 -0.63 -24.65
N ARG A 165 6.99 -0.53 -24.51
CA ARG A 165 7.61 -0.06 -23.26
C ARG A 165 7.40 1.44 -22.99
N ALA A 166 7.16 2.24 -23.99
CA ALA A 166 6.90 3.68 -23.80
C ALA A 166 5.45 3.93 -23.31
N LEU A 167 4.51 3.07 -23.71
CA LEU A 167 3.10 3.16 -23.29
C LEU A 167 2.80 2.42 -21.98
N ASP A 168 3.66 1.48 -21.58
CA ASP A 168 3.52 0.68 -20.34
C ASP A 168 4.40 1.23 -19.19
N ARG A 169 4.91 2.46 -19.32
CA ARG A 169 5.49 3.17 -18.18
C ARG A 169 4.37 3.41 -17.19
N SER A 170 4.50 2.82 -15.99
CA SER A 170 3.63 3.18 -14.89
C SER A 170 3.56 4.70 -14.82
N PRO A 171 2.36 5.30 -14.77
CA PRO A 171 2.25 6.75 -14.68
C PRO A 171 3.14 7.24 -13.55
N GLN A 172 3.81 8.36 -13.77
CA GLN A 172 4.66 8.95 -12.75
C GLN A 172 3.82 9.13 -11.48
N ARG A 173 4.27 8.56 -10.38
CA ARG A 173 3.52 8.62 -9.12
C ARG A 173 3.50 10.06 -8.65
N ALA A 174 2.32 10.54 -8.29
CA ALA A 174 2.16 11.86 -7.73
C ALA A 174 2.99 11.99 -6.45
N TRP A 175 3.69 13.11 -6.32
CA TRP A 175 4.35 13.57 -5.12
C TRP A 175 3.93 15.01 -4.84
N ALA A 176 4.06 15.47 -3.63
CA ALA A 176 3.58 16.76 -3.16
C ALA A 176 4.73 17.62 -2.63
N THR A 177 4.66 18.93 -2.82
CA THR A 177 5.54 19.91 -2.17
C THR A 177 5.22 19.98 -0.66
N PRO A 178 6.10 20.56 0.18
CA PRO A 178 5.81 20.77 1.59
C PRO A 178 4.51 21.53 1.86
N LEU A 179 4.21 22.57 1.07
CA LEU A 179 2.95 23.30 1.16
C LEU A 179 1.74 22.42 0.80
N GLU A 180 1.80 21.66 -0.29
CA GLU A 180 0.72 20.75 -0.67
C GLU A 180 0.47 19.68 0.39
N VAL A 181 1.51 19.18 1.07
CA VAL A 181 1.36 18.27 2.22
C VAL A 181 0.68 18.96 3.38
N LEU A 182 1.09 20.17 3.72
CA LEU A 182 0.50 20.96 4.82
C LEU A 182 -0.98 21.21 4.58
N LEU A 183 -1.36 21.63 3.35
CA LEU A 183 -2.75 21.85 2.96
C LEU A 183 -3.58 20.55 2.98
N ALA A 184 -3.01 19.44 2.52
CA ALA A 184 -3.68 18.14 2.58
C ALA A 184 -3.87 17.67 4.03
N ALA A 185 -2.89 17.90 4.90
CA ALA A 185 -2.97 17.57 6.32
C ALA A 185 -4.04 18.42 7.04
N GLU A 186 -4.07 19.73 6.76
CA GLU A 186 -5.10 20.63 7.27
C GLU A 186 -6.52 20.18 6.88
N ARG A 187 -6.72 19.89 5.59
CA ARG A 187 -7.99 19.39 5.09
C ARG A 187 -8.37 18.03 5.69
N ALA A 188 -7.40 17.15 5.89
CA ALA A 188 -7.64 15.85 6.52
C ALA A 188 -8.11 16.01 7.97
N ALA A 189 -7.51 16.94 8.73
CA ALA A 189 -7.95 17.27 10.08
C ALA A 189 -9.37 17.83 10.09
N LEU A 190 -9.71 18.71 9.14
CA LEU A 190 -11.08 19.26 8.99
C LEU A 190 -12.11 18.15 8.72
N LEU A 191 -11.81 17.24 7.79
CA LEU A 191 -12.70 16.13 7.45
C LEU A 191 -12.88 15.14 8.60
N ALA A 192 -11.82 14.91 9.37
CA ALA A 192 -11.84 14.02 10.52
C ALA A 192 -12.37 14.70 11.79
N GLY A 193 -12.27 16.03 11.88
CA GLY A 193 -12.64 16.85 13.03
C GLY A 193 -11.70 16.73 14.21
N ARG A 194 -10.41 16.42 13.95
CA ARG A 194 -9.35 16.28 14.98
C ARG A 194 -7.96 16.37 14.35
N ASP A 195 -6.95 16.68 15.16
CA ASP A 195 -5.58 16.95 14.70
C ASP A 195 -4.75 15.69 14.44
N ASP A 196 -5.23 14.50 14.84
CA ASP A 196 -4.46 13.24 14.68
C ASP A 196 -4.09 12.98 13.22
N GLU A 197 -5.02 13.22 12.31
CA GLU A 197 -4.82 13.04 10.88
C GLU A 197 -3.81 14.05 10.33
N PHE A 198 -3.79 15.27 10.84
CA PHE A 198 -2.77 16.27 10.51
C PHE A 198 -1.39 15.76 10.88
N THR A 199 -1.19 15.42 12.16
CA THR A 199 0.10 14.95 12.68
C THR A 199 0.55 13.67 11.97
N MET A 200 -0.37 12.74 11.71
CA MET A 200 -0.07 11.50 11.02
C MET A 200 0.44 11.72 9.58
N LEU A 201 -0.20 12.61 8.80
CA LEU A 201 0.21 12.89 7.43
C LEU A 201 1.55 13.63 7.37
N VAL A 202 1.76 14.59 8.26
CA VAL A 202 3.05 15.28 8.42
C VAL A 202 4.14 14.28 8.79
N THR A 203 3.87 13.35 9.72
CA THR A 203 4.82 12.30 10.10
C THR A 203 5.22 11.45 8.90
N ILE A 204 4.27 10.95 8.10
CA ILE A 204 4.59 10.17 6.90
C ILE A 204 5.45 10.96 5.92
N ALA A 205 5.10 12.22 5.67
CA ALA A 205 5.79 13.07 4.69
C ALA A 205 7.21 13.43 5.11
N TYR A 206 7.45 13.69 6.40
CA TYR A 206 8.75 14.15 6.91
C TYR A 206 9.65 13.03 7.44
N THR A 207 9.14 11.80 7.52
CA THR A 207 9.94 10.61 7.89
C THR A 207 10.13 9.64 6.75
N GLY A 208 9.24 9.66 5.76
CA GLY A 208 9.17 8.67 4.70
C GLY A 208 8.70 7.28 5.18
N MET A 209 8.17 7.15 6.39
CA MET A 209 7.65 5.88 6.92
C MET A 209 6.55 5.31 6.03
N ARG A 210 6.49 3.97 5.95
CA ARG A 210 5.39 3.30 5.27
C ARG A 210 4.11 3.43 6.07
N TRP A 211 2.96 3.39 5.40
CA TRP A 211 1.64 3.43 6.07
C TRP A 211 1.53 2.49 7.27
N GLY A 212 1.89 1.22 7.10
CA GLY A 212 1.82 0.23 8.18
C GLY A 212 2.76 0.52 9.34
N GLU A 213 3.93 1.11 9.08
CA GLU A 213 4.90 1.55 10.08
C GLU A 213 4.33 2.72 10.88
N THR A 214 3.70 3.69 10.21
CA THR A 214 3.12 4.86 10.87
C THR A 214 1.93 4.51 11.76
N ILE A 215 0.95 3.75 11.25
CA ILE A 215 -0.21 3.35 12.06
C ILE A 215 0.13 2.32 13.14
N GLY A 216 1.28 1.66 13.01
CA GLY A 216 1.85 0.72 13.97
C GLY A 216 2.89 1.34 14.90
N LEU A 217 3.14 2.65 14.79
CA LEU A 217 4.12 3.34 15.62
C LEU A 217 3.65 3.38 17.07
N GLU A 218 4.42 2.75 17.95
CA GLU A 218 4.18 2.77 19.38
C GLU A 218 4.87 3.96 20.04
N ARG A 219 4.29 4.49 21.11
CA ARG A 219 4.82 5.66 21.84
C ARG A 219 6.24 5.44 22.34
N ASP A 220 6.51 4.24 22.83
CA ASP A 220 7.80 3.86 23.40
C ASP A 220 8.94 3.83 22.36
N LEU A 221 8.58 3.86 21.06
CA LEU A 221 9.51 3.91 19.93
C LEU A 221 9.75 5.35 19.42
N VAL A 222 9.05 6.34 19.98
CA VAL A 222 9.24 7.76 19.67
C VAL A 222 10.08 8.38 20.76
N LEU A 223 11.32 8.71 20.44
CA LEU A 223 12.29 9.35 21.31
C LEU A 223 12.37 10.86 20.99
N PRO A 224 12.97 11.68 21.83
CA PRO A 224 12.99 13.15 21.65
C PRO A 224 13.56 13.63 20.31
N THR A 225 14.46 12.88 19.70
CA THR A 225 15.17 13.28 18.48
C THR A 225 15.08 12.25 17.34
N LEU A 226 14.41 11.13 17.58
CA LEU A 226 14.36 10.05 16.60
C LEU A 226 13.15 9.11 16.80
N ILE A 227 12.85 8.34 15.78
CA ILE A 227 11.84 7.29 15.79
C ILE A 227 12.53 5.95 15.50
N ASN A 228 12.30 4.96 16.34
CA ASN A 228 12.64 3.58 16.08
C ASN A 228 11.50 2.92 15.27
N VAL A 229 11.83 2.34 14.13
CA VAL A 229 10.88 1.60 13.29
C VAL A 229 11.22 0.13 13.38
N GLU A 230 10.50 -0.57 14.23
CA GLU A 230 10.73 -1.99 14.53
C GLU A 230 9.60 -2.87 14.02
N TRP A 231 8.43 -2.29 13.84
CA TRP A 231 7.21 -3.03 13.48
C TRP A 231 6.37 -2.27 12.47
N GLN A 232 5.46 -3.01 11.85
CA GLN A 232 4.36 -2.45 11.08
C GLN A 232 3.05 -3.17 11.41
N LEU A 233 1.95 -2.46 11.34
CA LEU A 233 0.63 -3.08 11.33
C LEU A 233 0.21 -3.42 9.91
N ARG A 234 -0.22 -4.65 9.71
CA ARG A 234 -0.75 -5.14 8.44
C ARG A 234 -2.17 -5.63 8.61
N GLU A 235 -3.08 -5.06 7.82
CA GLU A 235 -4.45 -5.55 7.74
C GLU A 235 -4.54 -6.72 6.76
N ILE A 236 -5.00 -7.88 7.25
CA ILE A 236 -5.25 -9.10 6.47
C ILE A 236 -6.62 -9.64 6.87
N ARG A 237 -7.53 -9.78 5.91
CA ARG A 237 -8.91 -10.26 6.14
C ARG A 237 -9.66 -9.48 7.25
N GLY A 238 -9.45 -8.18 7.31
CA GLY A 238 -10.09 -7.32 8.30
C GLY A 238 -9.50 -7.38 9.71
N ARG A 239 -8.47 -8.20 9.97
CA ARG A 239 -7.70 -8.24 11.22
C ARG A 239 -6.36 -7.56 11.05
N PHE A 240 -5.87 -6.95 12.12
CA PHE A 240 -4.54 -6.35 12.14
C PHE A 240 -3.53 -7.31 12.75
N PHE A 241 -2.36 -7.36 12.13
CA PHE A 241 -1.21 -8.13 12.58
C PHE A 241 -0.02 -7.18 12.75
N ARG A 242 0.65 -7.29 13.89
CA ARG A 242 1.95 -6.67 14.12
C ARG A 242 3.01 -7.62 13.56
N ILE A 243 3.73 -7.15 12.57
CA ILE A 243 4.76 -7.92 11.87
C ILE A 243 6.03 -7.07 11.72
N PRO A 244 7.20 -7.68 11.48
CA PRO A 244 8.41 -6.95 11.13
C PRO A 244 8.18 -5.94 10.00
N PRO A 245 8.99 -4.87 9.90
CA PRO A 245 8.99 -4.01 8.74
C PRO A 245 9.19 -4.82 7.45
N LYS A 246 8.69 -4.30 6.34
CA LYS A 246 8.80 -5.00 5.06
C LYS A 246 10.28 -5.23 4.71
N ASP A 247 10.62 -6.46 4.28
CA ASP A 247 11.98 -6.87 3.91
C ASP A 247 12.99 -6.69 5.08
N ASP A 248 12.50 -6.89 6.33
CA ASP A 248 13.27 -6.73 7.57
C ASP A 248 14.01 -5.39 7.68
N SER A 249 13.45 -4.35 7.05
CA SER A 249 14.02 -3.01 7.00
C SER A 249 13.84 -2.26 8.32
N TYR A 250 14.39 -2.80 9.40
CA TYR A 250 14.42 -2.17 10.71
C TYR A 250 15.21 -0.87 10.68
N ARG A 251 14.76 0.14 11.41
CA ARG A 251 15.45 1.41 11.62
C ARG A 251 15.32 1.76 13.10
N SER A 252 16.29 1.34 13.88
CA SER A 252 16.20 1.38 15.35
C SER A 252 17.58 1.48 15.99
N THR A 253 17.64 2.11 17.16
CA THR A 253 18.81 2.09 18.03
C THR A 253 18.98 0.77 18.77
N ASN A 254 17.95 -0.06 18.83
CA ASN A 254 17.95 -1.32 19.56
C ASN A 254 18.61 -2.47 18.77
N TRP A 255 18.94 -2.23 17.50
CA TRP A 255 19.43 -3.25 16.56
C TRP A 255 20.63 -2.69 15.79
N GLU A 256 21.82 -2.80 16.35
CA GLU A 256 23.05 -2.41 15.63
C GLU A 256 23.31 -3.36 14.43
N PRO A 257 23.76 -2.86 13.28
CA PRO A 257 24.19 -1.49 12.97
C PRO A 257 23.09 -0.59 12.35
N LEU A 258 21.83 -0.77 12.70
CA LEU A 258 20.71 -0.10 12.07
C LEU A 258 20.58 1.36 12.51
N VAL A 259 20.19 2.23 11.58
CA VAL A 259 20.07 3.67 11.81
C VAL A 259 18.61 4.05 12.01
N PRO A 260 18.22 4.65 13.14
CA PRO A 260 16.87 5.12 13.39
C PRO A 260 16.49 6.27 12.45
N VAL A 261 15.23 6.65 12.45
CA VAL A 261 14.73 7.80 11.70
C VAL A 261 14.84 9.07 12.55
N ASP A 262 15.87 9.87 12.31
CA ASP A 262 16.00 11.16 12.99
C ASP A 262 14.83 12.08 12.70
N THR A 263 14.40 12.85 13.70
CA THR A 263 13.28 13.79 13.60
C THR A 263 13.76 15.23 13.71
N PRO A 264 13.35 16.12 12.79
CA PRO A 264 13.56 17.55 12.97
C PRO A 264 12.75 18.06 14.19
N VAL A 265 13.15 19.18 14.75
CA VAL A 265 12.61 19.72 16.02
C VAL A 265 11.09 19.84 15.98
N PHE A 266 10.54 20.46 14.93
CA PHE A 266 9.09 20.63 14.82
C PHE A 266 8.31 19.31 14.85
N LEU A 267 8.87 18.25 14.25
CA LEU A 267 8.19 16.96 14.21
C LEU A 267 8.25 16.26 15.57
N ALA A 268 9.37 16.38 16.27
CA ALA A 268 9.49 15.88 17.64
C ALA A 268 8.46 16.54 18.58
N GLU A 269 8.28 17.86 18.45
CA GLU A 269 7.27 18.62 19.20
C GLU A 269 5.83 18.17 18.87
N LEU A 270 5.51 18.01 17.58
CA LEU A 270 4.20 17.52 17.15
C LEU A 270 3.91 16.11 17.68
N LEU A 271 4.90 15.22 17.65
CA LEU A 271 4.75 13.85 18.15
C LEU A 271 4.63 13.82 19.68
N THR A 272 5.35 14.67 20.40
CA THR A 272 5.20 14.81 21.85
C THR A 272 3.79 15.27 22.20
N ALA A 273 3.30 16.33 21.56
CA ALA A 273 1.94 16.81 21.76
C ALA A 273 0.88 15.76 21.40
N GLN A 274 1.11 14.97 20.35
CA GLN A 274 0.24 13.86 19.97
C GLN A 274 0.23 12.74 21.02
N ALA A 275 1.39 12.43 21.58
CA ALA A 275 1.50 11.44 22.64
C ALA A 275 0.74 11.85 23.89
N ASP A 276 0.79 13.13 24.27
CA ASP A 276 0.11 13.66 25.46
C ASP A 276 -1.42 13.69 25.31
N LYS A 277 -1.91 13.92 24.10
CA LYS A 277 -3.35 13.90 23.79
C LYS A 277 -3.95 12.49 23.85
N ASN A 278 -3.18 11.49 23.47
CA ASN A 278 -3.69 10.13 23.42
C ASN A 278 -3.75 9.53 24.82
N PRO A 279 -4.91 9.07 25.28
CA PRO A 279 -5.01 8.38 26.55
C PRO A 279 -4.11 7.14 26.54
N HIS A 280 -3.62 6.74 27.72
CA HIS A 280 -2.85 5.50 27.92
C HIS A 280 -3.70 4.25 27.65
N ARG A 281 -4.31 4.20 26.50
CA ARG A 281 -5.22 3.13 26.09
C ARG A 281 -4.42 2.01 25.48
N LEU A 282 -4.42 0.85 26.13
CA LEU A 282 -3.86 -0.35 25.55
C LEU A 282 -4.80 -0.87 24.47
N CYS A 283 -4.28 -1.06 23.26
CA CYS A 283 -5.04 -1.77 22.24
C CYS A 283 -5.16 -3.25 22.59
N ALA A 284 -6.37 -3.82 22.45
CA ALA A 284 -6.59 -5.23 22.67
C ALA A 284 -5.73 -6.14 21.78
N CYS A 285 -5.32 -5.65 20.60
CA CYS A 285 -4.41 -6.36 19.69
C CYS A 285 -3.00 -6.59 20.25
N ALA A 286 -2.57 -5.83 21.27
CA ALA A 286 -1.27 -6.00 21.91
C ALA A 286 -1.05 -7.42 22.45
N ARG A 287 -2.11 -8.04 22.97
CA ARG A 287 -2.07 -9.42 23.51
C ARG A 287 -1.77 -10.45 22.43
N GLU A 288 -2.20 -10.19 21.19
CA GLU A 288 -1.98 -11.10 20.05
C GLU A 288 -0.60 -10.90 19.39
N HIS A 289 0.02 -9.71 19.56
CA HIS A 289 1.15 -9.30 18.74
C HIS A 289 2.42 -8.92 19.52
N GLY A 290 2.39 -9.02 20.86
CA GLY A 290 3.58 -8.84 21.70
C GLY A 290 4.12 -7.41 21.81
N GLY A 291 3.33 -6.37 21.43
CA GLY A 291 3.70 -4.98 21.57
C GLY A 291 3.25 -4.33 22.87
N SER A 292 3.68 -3.08 23.14
CA SER A 292 3.18 -2.29 24.25
C SER A 292 1.69 -1.97 24.10
N GLY A 293 1.20 -1.94 22.86
CA GLY A 293 -0.17 -1.59 22.52
C GLY A 293 -0.51 -0.12 22.68
N ARG A 294 0.48 0.73 22.96
CA ARG A 294 0.34 2.18 23.10
C ARG A 294 0.72 2.85 21.80
N TYR A 295 -0.23 2.90 20.87
CA TYR A 295 0.03 3.49 19.55
C TYR A 295 -0.05 5.02 19.55
N MET A 296 0.73 5.66 18.69
CA MET A 296 0.70 7.10 18.48
C MET A 296 -0.60 7.56 17.81
N PHE A 297 -1.19 6.75 16.95
CA PHE A 297 -2.33 7.12 16.13
C PHE A 297 -3.45 6.08 16.25
N TYR A 298 -4.64 6.56 16.59
CA TYR A 298 -5.87 5.79 16.61
C TYR A 298 -6.90 6.40 15.67
N SER A 299 -7.71 5.56 15.04
CA SER A 299 -8.84 6.04 14.26
C SER A 299 -9.92 6.66 15.15
N PRO A 300 -10.87 7.47 14.62
CA PRO A 300 -11.92 8.13 15.41
C PRO A 300 -12.77 7.19 16.26
N ASP A 301 -12.88 5.93 15.87
CA ASP A 301 -13.58 4.87 16.62
C ASP A 301 -12.71 4.19 17.69
N GLY A 302 -11.46 4.66 17.88
CA GLY A 302 -10.52 4.15 18.86
C GLY A 302 -9.81 2.86 18.46
N GLY A 303 -9.98 2.40 17.23
CA GLY A 303 -9.27 1.27 16.64
C GLY A 303 -8.07 1.70 15.79
N HIS A 304 -7.57 0.78 14.97
CA HIS A 304 -6.52 1.09 13.99
C HIS A 304 -7.10 1.68 12.71
N TYR A 305 -6.32 2.55 12.07
CA TYR A 305 -6.67 3.08 10.75
C TYR A 305 -6.68 1.99 9.68
N ARG A 306 -7.83 1.79 9.04
CA ARG A 306 -7.94 0.96 7.85
C ARG A 306 -7.59 1.80 6.62
N ARG A 307 -6.53 1.37 5.91
CA ARG A 307 -5.98 2.12 4.77
C ARG A 307 -7.04 2.51 3.73
N SER A 308 -7.89 1.57 3.34
CA SER A 308 -8.93 1.81 2.33
C SER A 308 -9.97 2.83 2.80
N ASN A 309 -10.38 2.75 4.07
CA ASN A 309 -11.35 3.68 4.65
C ASN A 309 -10.76 5.08 4.77
N PHE A 310 -9.55 5.19 5.33
CA PHE A 310 -8.85 6.46 5.47
C PHE A 310 -8.59 7.11 4.10
N ALA A 311 -8.05 6.36 3.15
CA ALA A 311 -7.78 6.87 1.81
C ALA A 311 -9.05 7.40 1.14
N ARG A 312 -10.15 6.68 1.20
CA ARG A 312 -11.40 7.05 0.53
C ARG A 312 -12.17 8.16 1.22
N ARG A 313 -12.19 8.17 2.57
CA ARG A 313 -13.06 9.08 3.34
C ARG A 313 -12.37 10.37 3.75
N VAL A 314 -11.05 10.37 3.87
CA VAL A 314 -10.28 11.50 4.41
C VAL A 314 -9.19 11.94 3.44
N PHE A 315 -8.23 11.06 3.12
CA PHE A 315 -7.02 11.46 2.42
C PHE A 315 -7.26 11.93 0.98
N ARG A 316 -7.98 11.13 0.17
CA ARG A 316 -8.29 11.53 -1.20
C ARG A 316 -9.20 12.76 -1.27
N PRO A 317 -10.30 12.84 -0.52
CA PRO A 317 -11.08 14.06 -0.48
C PRO A 317 -10.27 15.29 -0.06
N ALA A 318 -9.31 15.15 0.86
CA ALA A 318 -8.42 16.23 1.24
C ALA A 318 -7.49 16.67 0.10
N CYS A 319 -6.94 15.70 -0.67
CA CYS A 319 -6.01 15.98 -1.78
C CYS A 319 -6.74 16.39 -3.06
N ASP A 320 -7.77 15.65 -3.45
CA ASP A 320 -8.44 15.77 -4.75
C ASP A 320 -9.64 16.76 -4.71
N GLY A 321 -10.04 17.23 -3.52
CA GLY A 321 -11.20 18.10 -3.32
C GLY A 321 -12.55 17.42 -3.64
N ARG A 322 -12.55 16.09 -3.80
CA ARG A 322 -13.75 15.32 -4.16
C ARG A 322 -13.72 13.91 -3.60
N TYR A 323 -14.90 13.35 -3.38
CA TYR A 323 -15.09 11.94 -3.09
C TYR A 323 -15.14 11.14 -4.39
N GLU A 324 -14.53 9.96 -4.39
CA GLU A 324 -14.57 9.05 -5.54
C GLU A 324 -15.98 8.48 -5.78
N ALA A 325 -16.24 8.15 -7.05
CA ALA A 325 -17.44 7.36 -7.40
C ALA A 325 -17.36 5.97 -6.73
N VAL A 326 -18.46 5.53 -6.15
CA VAL A 326 -18.56 4.22 -5.47
C VAL A 326 -19.89 3.55 -5.86
N ASP A 327 -19.80 2.29 -6.26
CA ASP A 327 -20.97 1.43 -6.50
C ASP A 327 -22.05 2.08 -7.42
N GLY A 328 -21.62 2.63 -8.56
CA GLY A 328 -22.50 3.26 -9.54
C GLY A 328 -22.99 4.67 -9.17
N ARG A 329 -22.53 5.22 -8.04
CA ARG A 329 -22.79 6.61 -7.67
C ARG A 329 -21.67 7.51 -8.20
N PRO A 330 -21.98 8.65 -8.84
CA PRO A 330 -20.96 9.60 -9.27
C PRO A 330 -20.20 10.15 -8.06
N GLY A 331 -18.93 10.48 -8.26
CA GLY A 331 -18.15 11.21 -7.28
C GLY A 331 -18.76 12.58 -7.01
N SER A 332 -18.53 13.11 -5.80
CA SER A 332 -19.04 14.42 -5.38
C SER A 332 -17.92 15.32 -4.90
N LEU A 333 -18.05 16.63 -5.11
CA LEU A 333 -17.14 17.62 -4.57
C LEU A 333 -17.22 17.66 -3.03
N VAL A 334 -16.11 17.99 -2.38
CA VAL A 334 -16.12 18.33 -0.96
C VAL A 334 -16.64 19.75 -0.82
N VAL A 335 -17.77 19.90 -0.16
CA VAL A 335 -18.38 21.19 0.15
C VAL A 335 -18.11 21.52 1.62
N VAL A 336 -17.65 22.72 1.88
CA VAL A 336 -17.28 23.20 3.21
C VAL A 336 -17.97 24.53 3.50
N ASP A 337 -18.09 24.84 4.78
CA ASP A 337 -18.48 26.17 5.23
C ASP A 337 -17.34 27.15 5.01
N ALA A 338 -17.57 28.16 4.18
CA ALA A 338 -16.58 29.20 3.90
C ALA A 338 -16.37 30.16 5.07
N THR A 339 -17.22 30.15 6.11
CA THR A 339 -17.09 31.01 7.30
C THR A 339 -16.26 30.42 8.41
N THR A 340 -15.75 29.20 8.25
CA THR A 340 -14.95 28.50 9.29
C THR A 340 -13.56 29.10 9.55
N TRP A 341 -13.14 30.12 8.79
CA TRP A 341 -11.85 30.76 8.94
C TRP A 341 -11.92 31.85 10.02
N PRO A 342 -11.14 31.75 11.12
CA PRO A 342 -11.13 32.79 12.13
C PRO A 342 -10.74 34.17 11.55
N GLY A 343 -11.58 35.15 11.76
CA GLY A 343 -11.31 36.55 11.46
C GLY A 343 -11.51 37.03 10.02
N THR A 344 -11.65 36.14 9.02
CA THR A 344 -11.85 36.54 7.62
C THR A 344 -12.68 35.50 6.85
N PRO A 345 -13.55 35.89 5.92
CA PRO A 345 -14.21 34.93 5.05
C PRO A 345 -13.20 34.08 4.27
N ALA A 346 -13.48 32.80 4.13
CA ALA A 346 -12.58 31.84 3.44
C ALA A 346 -12.54 32.05 1.92
N ALA A 347 -12.82 33.23 1.42
CA ALA A 347 -12.89 33.52 -0.03
C ALA A 347 -11.58 33.25 -0.78
N SER A 348 -10.45 33.27 -0.08
CA SER A 348 -9.12 33.10 -0.68
C SER A 348 -8.50 31.73 -0.41
N TRP A 349 -9.02 30.94 0.55
CA TRP A 349 -8.45 29.61 0.82
C TRP A 349 -9.40 28.63 1.51
N PRO A 350 -9.38 27.37 1.10
CA PRO A 350 -8.91 26.93 -0.23
C PRO A 350 -9.71 27.66 -1.29
N PRO A 351 -9.19 27.86 -2.53
CA PRO A 351 -9.94 28.58 -3.56
C PRO A 351 -11.36 28.06 -3.64
N ALA A 352 -12.30 28.93 -3.27
CA ALA A 352 -13.69 28.54 -3.11
C ALA A 352 -14.43 28.71 -4.43
N MET A 353 -15.21 27.72 -4.82
CA MET A 353 -16.22 27.85 -5.87
C MET A 353 -17.59 27.63 -5.24
N PRO A 354 -18.63 28.38 -5.66
CA PRO A 354 -19.99 28.10 -5.27
C PRO A 354 -20.30 26.62 -5.55
N GLY A 355 -20.60 25.87 -4.53
CA GLY A 355 -20.82 24.42 -4.63
C GLY A 355 -22.29 24.05 -4.55
N LYS A 356 -22.62 22.89 -5.05
CA LYS A 356 -23.88 22.23 -4.72
C LYS A 356 -23.75 21.60 -3.34
N PRO A 357 -24.84 21.57 -2.54
CA PRO A 357 -24.82 20.90 -1.25
C PRO A 357 -24.27 19.47 -1.37
N PHE A 358 -23.35 19.13 -0.48
CA PHE A 358 -22.74 17.81 -0.43
C PHE A 358 -23.74 16.80 0.13
N THR A 359 -24.00 15.74 -0.62
CA THR A 359 -24.69 14.57 -0.10
C THR A 359 -23.63 13.56 0.36
N PRO A 360 -23.44 13.34 1.68
CA PRO A 360 -22.47 12.36 2.14
C PRO A 360 -22.76 10.99 1.53
N PRO A 361 -21.74 10.23 1.12
CA PRO A 361 -21.98 8.85 0.75
C PRO A 361 -22.61 8.14 1.96
N SER A 362 -23.80 7.57 1.77
CA SER A 362 -24.50 6.84 2.82
C SER A 362 -23.61 5.68 3.30
N GLY A 363 -22.94 5.86 4.42
CA GLY A 363 -22.22 4.79 5.07
C GLY A 363 -23.17 3.69 5.51
N ARG A 364 -22.74 2.44 5.51
CA ARG A 364 -23.48 1.36 6.15
C ARG A 364 -23.72 1.76 7.61
N GLY A 365 -24.98 1.95 8.00
CA GLY A 365 -25.36 2.27 9.38
C GLY A 365 -26.27 3.49 9.56
N VAL A 366 -26.41 4.36 8.53
CA VAL A 366 -27.45 5.40 8.58
C VAL A 366 -28.70 4.86 7.90
N PRO A 367 -29.81 4.67 8.61
CA PRO A 367 -31.05 4.24 7.99
C PRO A 367 -31.44 5.24 6.91
N ARG A 368 -31.64 4.79 5.67
CA ARG A 368 -32.10 5.59 4.51
C ARG A 368 -33.39 6.39 4.80
N LEU A 369 -34.12 6.02 5.83
CA LEU A 369 -35.42 6.58 6.23
C LEU A 369 -35.32 7.88 7.04
N VAL A 370 -34.11 8.34 7.41
CA VAL A 370 -33.94 9.47 8.35
C VAL A 370 -33.39 10.73 7.68
N SER A 371 -33.05 10.67 6.40
CA SER A 371 -32.38 11.77 5.68
C SER A 371 -33.11 12.09 4.38
N THR A 372 -33.34 13.37 4.13
CA THR A 372 -33.85 13.89 2.83
C THR A 372 -32.82 13.78 1.72
N GLY A 373 -31.54 13.52 2.06
CA GLY A 373 -30.41 13.67 1.14
C GLY A 373 -29.93 15.11 1.02
N GLU A 374 -30.62 16.05 1.64
CA GLU A 374 -30.20 17.44 1.76
C GLU A 374 -29.15 17.61 2.84
N THR A 375 -28.35 18.63 2.71
CA THR A 375 -27.34 19.01 3.69
C THR A 375 -27.51 20.43 4.14
N GLY A 376 -27.05 20.72 5.35
CA GLY A 376 -27.04 22.06 5.91
C GLY A 376 -25.83 22.22 6.85
N HIS A 377 -25.59 23.43 7.30
CA HIS A 377 -24.51 23.71 8.23
C HIS A 377 -24.97 23.58 9.66
N CYS A 378 -24.23 22.83 10.47
CA CYS A 378 -24.51 22.75 11.89
C CYS A 378 -24.29 24.12 12.55
N SER A 379 -25.31 24.64 13.20
CA SER A 379 -25.26 25.93 13.90
C SER A 379 -24.25 25.98 15.05
N SER A 380 -23.79 24.83 15.56
CA SER A 380 -22.87 24.73 16.69
C SER A 380 -21.41 24.51 16.28
N CYS A 381 -21.16 23.63 15.30
CA CYS A 381 -19.80 23.27 14.89
C CYS A 381 -19.46 23.69 13.46
N GLY A 382 -20.37 24.34 12.72
CA GLY A 382 -20.15 24.81 11.36
C GLY A 382 -20.03 23.71 10.30
N ARG A 383 -20.03 22.44 10.68
CA ARG A 383 -19.85 21.33 9.73
C ARG A 383 -21.07 21.14 8.83
N THR A 384 -20.80 20.83 7.58
CA THR A 384 -21.85 20.33 6.68
C THR A 384 -22.32 18.97 7.16
N VAL A 385 -23.59 18.87 7.49
CA VAL A 385 -24.23 17.65 8.00
C VAL A 385 -25.47 17.35 7.18
N THR A 386 -25.81 16.07 7.07
CA THR A 386 -27.05 15.64 6.45
C THR A 386 -28.23 16.11 7.29
N LEU A 387 -29.30 16.51 6.64
CA LEU A 387 -30.55 16.89 7.31
C LEU A 387 -31.47 15.67 7.43
N ARG A 388 -32.21 15.64 8.53
CA ARG A 388 -33.33 14.74 8.76
C ARG A 388 -34.53 15.16 7.93
N LEU A 389 -35.55 14.32 7.87
CA LEU A 389 -36.84 14.65 7.20
C LEU A 389 -37.53 15.89 7.80
N ASP A 390 -37.23 16.23 9.05
CA ASP A 390 -37.76 17.41 9.73
C ASP A 390 -36.86 18.67 9.52
N GLY A 391 -35.91 18.62 8.61
CA GLY A 391 -34.98 19.71 8.29
C GLY A 391 -33.87 19.95 9.31
N LYS A 392 -33.80 19.16 10.37
CA LYS A 392 -32.79 19.31 11.43
C LYS A 392 -31.53 18.54 11.14
N ALA A 393 -30.40 19.01 11.67
CA ALA A 393 -29.10 18.33 11.56
C ALA A 393 -29.15 16.91 12.12
N ILE A 394 -28.63 15.93 11.38
CA ILE A 394 -28.46 14.55 11.89
C ILE A 394 -27.53 14.54 13.11
N ILE A 395 -27.67 13.51 13.95
CA ILE A 395 -26.74 13.30 15.08
C ILE A 395 -25.32 13.10 14.53
N HIS A 396 -24.40 13.94 14.97
CA HIS A 396 -22.99 13.89 14.61
C HIS A 396 -22.13 14.18 15.82
N LYS A 397 -20.83 13.83 15.72
CA LYS A 397 -19.87 13.97 16.82
C LYS A 397 -18.84 15.05 16.51
N ILE A 398 -18.42 15.74 17.55
CA ILE A 398 -17.21 16.56 17.62
C ILE A 398 -16.17 15.83 18.49
N THR A 399 -15.00 16.41 18.65
CA THR A 399 -13.87 15.78 19.38
C THR A 399 -14.26 15.32 20.78
N ASP A 400 -15.08 16.10 21.48
CA ASP A 400 -15.43 15.87 22.89
C ASP A 400 -16.78 15.15 23.08
N GLY A 401 -17.37 14.60 22.02
CA GLY A 401 -18.61 13.85 22.13
C GLY A 401 -19.67 14.22 21.09
N PRO A 402 -20.96 14.02 21.40
CA PRO A 402 -22.04 14.43 20.52
C PRO A 402 -22.05 15.97 20.35
N CYS A 403 -22.18 16.42 19.08
CA CYS A 403 -22.26 17.85 18.82
C CYS A 403 -23.56 18.45 19.41
N PRO A 404 -23.50 19.60 20.12
CA PRO A 404 -24.69 20.28 20.63
C PRO A 404 -25.69 20.69 19.54
N GLY A 405 -25.20 20.93 18.30
CA GLY A 405 -26.04 21.22 17.15
C GLY A 405 -26.75 20.01 16.52
N SER A 406 -26.52 18.79 17.05
CA SER A 406 -27.25 17.60 16.62
C SER A 406 -28.72 17.72 16.94
N GLY A 407 -29.58 17.51 15.94
CA GLY A 407 -31.05 17.69 16.11
C GLY A 407 -31.53 19.14 16.16
N GLN A 408 -30.66 20.11 15.95
CA GLN A 408 -31.02 21.54 15.84
C GLN A 408 -31.24 21.94 14.37
N GLN A 409 -31.87 23.10 14.14
CA GLN A 409 -31.99 23.70 12.81
C GLN A 409 -30.58 24.05 12.28
N PRO A 410 -30.30 23.84 10.99
CA PRO A 410 -29.07 24.28 10.37
C PRO A 410 -29.00 25.82 10.37
N SER A 411 -27.78 26.34 10.26
CA SER A 411 -27.55 27.76 10.03
C SER A 411 -27.97 28.10 8.59
N GLU A 412 -28.81 29.11 8.43
CA GLU A 412 -29.42 29.45 7.13
C GLU A 412 -28.49 30.23 6.20
N ASP A 413 -27.41 30.85 6.71
CA ASP A 413 -26.64 31.88 5.98
C ASP A 413 -25.12 31.56 5.80
N ALA A 414 -24.65 30.34 6.01
CA ALA A 414 -23.27 30.07 5.81
C ALA A 414 -22.92 29.92 4.32
N PRO A 415 -22.00 30.74 3.76
CA PRO A 415 -21.58 30.61 2.39
C PRO A 415 -20.88 29.26 2.18
N LEU A 416 -21.31 28.53 1.16
CA LEU A 416 -20.74 27.25 0.80
C LEU A 416 -19.61 27.43 -0.20
N ALA A 417 -18.55 26.62 -0.05
CA ALA A 417 -17.43 26.56 -0.97
C ALA A 417 -17.07 25.11 -1.30
N CYS A 418 -16.57 24.89 -2.49
CA CYS A 418 -16.02 23.61 -2.90
C CYS A 418 -14.50 23.67 -2.87
N TRP A 419 -13.86 22.61 -2.38
CA TRP A 419 -12.42 22.49 -2.47
C TRP A 419 -11.98 22.21 -3.90
N LEU A 420 -10.99 22.97 -4.37
CA LEU A 420 -10.19 22.59 -5.54
C LEU A 420 -9.12 21.55 -5.13
N PRO A 421 -8.65 20.73 -6.07
CA PRO A 421 -7.54 19.81 -5.79
C PRO A 421 -6.32 20.55 -5.25
N VAL A 422 -5.72 20.02 -4.18
CA VAL A 422 -4.37 20.41 -3.72
C VAL A 422 -3.34 19.65 -4.55
N LYS A 423 -3.53 18.33 -4.66
CA LYS A 423 -2.68 17.44 -5.45
C LYS A 423 -3.46 16.24 -5.92
N ASP A 424 -3.92 16.29 -7.16
CA ASP A 424 -4.71 15.21 -7.75
C ASP A 424 -3.92 13.90 -7.83
N GLY A 425 -4.56 12.80 -7.47
CA GLY A 425 -3.97 11.46 -7.54
C GLY A 425 -2.89 11.15 -6.50
N LEU A 426 -2.67 12.01 -5.51
CA LEU A 426 -1.76 11.70 -4.40
C LEU A 426 -2.30 10.53 -3.58
N THR A 427 -1.41 9.68 -3.11
CA THR A 427 -1.74 8.56 -2.22
C THR A 427 -0.98 8.67 -0.90
N PRO A 428 -1.40 7.99 0.18
CA PRO A 428 -0.59 7.96 1.40
C PRO A 428 0.85 7.48 1.18
N HIS A 429 1.07 6.58 0.21
CA HIS A 429 2.41 6.18 -0.19
C HIS A 429 3.12 7.25 -1.05
N GLY A 430 2.38 8.11 -1.71
CA GLY A 430 2.89 9.28 -2.43
C GLY A 430 3.62 10.26 -1.51
N LEU A 431 3.20 10.39 -0.24
CA LEU A 431 3.91 11.20 0.76
C LEU A 431 5.34 10.71 1.01
N ARG A 432 5.56 9.39 1.01
CA ARG A 432 6.91 8.83 1.09
C ARG A 432 7.73 9.11 -0.18
N HIS A 433 7.08 9.15 -1.36
CA HIS A 433 7.76 9.60 -2.58
C HIS A 433 8.12 11.08 -2.51
N SER A 434 7.23 11.92 -1.93
CA SER A 434 7.53 13.34 -1.68
C SER A 434 8.78 13.49 -0.82
N HIS A 435 8.88 12.74 0.28
CA HIS A 435 10.06 12.75 1.14
C HIS A 435 11.34 12.42 0.37
N LYS A 436 11.32 11.36 -0.45
CA LYS A 436 12.48 11.02 -1.28
C LYS A 436 12.83 12.12 -2.28
N THR A 437 11.82 12.71 -2.92
CA THR A 437 12.03 13.81 -3.87
C THR A 437 12.67 15.02 -3.17
N TRP A 438 12.17 15.41 -1.99
CA TRP A 438 12.74 16.51 -1.22
C TRP A 438 14.21 16.28 -0.85
N MET A 439 14.55 15.06 -0.40
CA MET A 439 15.95 14.72 -0.12
C MET A 439 16.85 14.86 -1.34
N VAL A 440 16.36 14.47 -2.53
CA VAL A 440 17.11 14.63 -3.78
C VAL A 440 17.27 16.11 -4.15
N GLU A 441 16.21 16.92 -4.01
CA GLU A 441 16.25 18.36 -4.25
C GLU A 441 17.22 19.09 -3.31
N ASP A 442 17.32 18.62 -2.05
CA ASP A 442 18.24 19.16 -1.03
C ASP A 442 19.67 18.62 -1.16
N GLY A 443 19.96 17.80 -2.18
CA GLY A 443 21.29 17.23 -2.40
C GLY A 443 21.71 16.20 -1.34
N ILE A 444 20.77 15.63 -0.60
CA ILE A 444 21.07 14.63 0.43
C ILE A 444 21.65 13.37 -0.22
N PRO A 445 22.80 12.86 0.28
CA PRO A 445 23.45 11.68 -0.26
C PRO A 445 22.52 10.46 -0.33
N GLU A 446 22.58 9.74 -1.45
CA GLU A 446 21.72 8.58 -1.72
C GLU A 446 21.77 7.55 -0.59
N ILE A 447 22.98 7.32 -0.01
CA ILE A 447 23.15 6.35 1.08
C ILE A 447 22.28 6.70 2.29
N LEU A 448 22.25 7.97 2.71
CA LEU A 448 21.42 8.43 3.82
C LEU A 448 19.93 8.36 3.45
N ALA A 449 19.58 8.76 2.22
CA ALA A 449 18.19 8.74 1.76
C ALA A 449 17.63 7.30 1.73
N GLU A 450 18.40 6.33 1.25
CA GLU A 450 17.97 4.92 1.22
C GLU A 450 17.92 4.31 2.63
N GLN A 451 18.92 4.55 3.48
CA GLN A 451 18.89 4.10 4.88
C GLN A 451 17.65 4.64 5.62
N ARG A 452 17.37 5.94 5.48
CA ARG A 452 16.20 6.57 6.10
C ARG A 452 14.88 5.95 5.63
N LEU A 453 14.80 5.58 4.38
CA LEU A 453 13.63 4.89 3.82
C LEU A 453 13.59 3.39 4.15
N GLY A 454 14.64 2.81 4.71
CA GLY A 454 14.76 1.37 4.93
C GLY A 454 14.76 0.61 3.59
N HIS A 455 15.63 1.03 2.69
CA HIS A 455 15.94 0.32 1.47
C HIS A 455 17.40 -0.14 1.52
N ASP A 456 17.64 -1.33 1.00
CA ASP A 456 19.00 -1.81 0.78
C ASP A 456 19.63 -1.05 -0.38
N VAL A 457 20.88 -0.65 -0.22
CA VAL A 457 21.68 -0.08 -1.31
C VAL A 457 22.41 -1.23 -2.01
N PRO A 458 22.02 -1.60 -3.23
CA PRO A 458 22.61 -2.75 -3.90
C PRO A 458 24.10 -2.53 -4.25
N GLY A 459 24.89 -3.59 -4.12
CA GLY A 459 26.28 -3.68 -4.61
C GLY A 459 27.30 -3.01 -3.71
N MET A 460 28.48 -2.75 -4.28
CA MET A 460 29.67 -2.22 -3.58
C MET A 460 29.42 -0.90 -2.84
N ARG A 461 28.48 -0.08 -3.30
CA ARG A 461 28.15 1.22 -2.66
C ARG A 461 27.60 1.05 -1.24
N GLY A 462 26.81 0.01 -0.98
CA GLY A 462 26.28 -0.27 0.35
C GLY A 462 27.32 -0.77 1.35
N LEU A 463 28.42 -1.33 0.86
CA LEU A 463 29.50 -1.89 1.71
C LEU A 463 30.47 -0.83 2.23
N TYR A 464 30.73 0.22 1.44
CA TYR A 464 31.79 1.21 1.71
C TYR A 464 31.29 2.62 2.07
N ALA A 465 30.02 2.89 1.88
CA ALA A 465 29.45 4.20 2.18
C ALA A 465 28.63 4.17 3.48
N HIS A 466 28.95 5.06 4.40
CA HIS A 466 28.21 5.24 5.64
C HIS A 466 27.67 6.66 5.72
N ALA A 467 26.44 6.80 6.24
CA ALA A 467 25.88 8.11 6.55
C ALA A 467 26.59 8.70 7.76
N SER A 468 27.27 9.83 7.57
CA SER A 468 27.93 10.54 8.66
C SER A 468 26.93 11.34 9.50
N GLN A 469 27.34 11.68 10.73
CA GLN A 469 26.54 12.55 11.60
C GLN A 469 26.25 13.90 10.93
N ARG A 470 27.22 14.49 10.26
CA ARG A 470 27.06 15.75 9.52
C ARG A 470 25.97 15.65 8.44
N MET A 471 25.95 14.56 7.65
CA MET A 471 24.90 14.34 6.64
C MET A 471 23.51 14.28 7.26
N ARG A 472 23.39 13.66 8.44
CA ARG A 472 22.12 13.58 9.19
C ARG A 472 21.68 14.95 9.68
N GLU A 473 22.60 15.77 10.17
CA GLU A 473 22.34 17.15 10.62
C GLU A 473 21.91 18.05 9.45
N GLU A 474 22.59 17.95 8.30
CA GLU A 474 22.23 18.65 7.08
C GLU A 474 20.79 18.28 6.61
N LEU A 475 20.43 16.99 6.65
CA LEU A 475 19.08 16.55 6.36
C LEU A 475 18.05 17.14 7.32
N LEU A 476 18.31 17.12 8.63
CA LEU A 476 17.37 17.66 9.62
C LEU A 476 17.17 19.16 9.44
N THR A 477 18.25 19.89 9.17
CA THR A 477 18.22 21.32 8.87
C THR A 477 17.38 21.63 7.63
N ALA A 478 17.56 20.86 6.55
CA ALA A 478 16.78 21.01 5.34
C ALA A 478 15.28 20.71 5.56
N LEU A 479 14.95 19.65 6.29
CA LEU A 479 13.57 19.31 6.62
C LEU A 479 12.89 20.37 7.49
N GLN A 480 13.61 20.91 8.48
CA GLN A 480 13.12 22.00 9.32
C GLN A 480 12.84 23.26 8.49
N ALA A 481 13.78 23.65 7.62
CA ALA A 481 13.62 24.80 6.74
C ALA A 481 12.41 24.64 5.79
N ARG A 482 12.21 23.44 5.21
CA ARG A 482 11.04 23.13 4.36
C ARG A 482 9.72 23.27 5.12
N TRP A 483 9.69 22.81 6.37
CA TRP A 483 8.52 22.97 7.23
C TRP A 483 8.20 24.43 7.49
N GLU A 484 9.15 25.20 7.96
CA GLU A 484 8.97 26.63 8.25
C GLU A 484 8.57 27.42 6.99
N GLN A 485 9.17 27.08 5.84
CA GLN A 485 8.80 27.70 4.58
C GLN A 485 7.34 27.39 4.21
N SER A 486 6.89 26.15 4.40
CA SER A 486 5.51 25.77 4.15
C SER A 486 4.52 26.51 5.04
N LEU A 487 4.87 26.76 6.30
CA LEU A 487 4.06 27.58 7.22
C LEU A 487 3.99 29.05 6.78
N ARG A 488 5.12 29.64 6.34
CA ARG A 488 5.13 31.01 5.79
C ARG A 488 4.26 31.12 4.54
N GLU A 489 4.37 30.16 3.63
CA GLU A 489 3.55 30.12 2.43
C GLU A 489 2.08 29.94 2.75
N ARG A 490 1.75 29.06 3.71
CA ARG A 490 0.38 28.86 4.18
C ARG A 490 -0.19 30.11 4.85
N ALA A 491 0.59 30.80 5.69
CA ALA A 491 0.17 32.04 6.35
C ALA A 491 -0.11 33.17 5.33
N ARG A 492 0.60 33.21 4.20
CA ARG A 492 0.33 34.17 3.11
C ARG A 492 -0.99 33.87 2.37
N ILE A 493 -1.41 32.60 2.30
CA ILE A 493 -2.70 32.24 1.72
C ILE A 493 -3.83 32.72 2.64
N HIS A 494 -3.71 32.43 3.93
CA HIS A 494 -4.63 32.91 4.96
C HIS A 494 -3.94 32.85 6.32
N PRO A 495 -3.97 33.94 7.13
CA PRO A 495 -3.23 34.03 8.39
C PRO A 495 -3.74 33.08 9.48
N HIS A 496 -4.96 32.58 9.36
CA HIS A 496 -5.61 31.71 10.33
C HIS A 496 -5.94 30.34 9.74
N SER A 497 -6.17 29.35 10.62
CA SER A 497 -6.63 28.03 10.27
C SER A 497 -7.81 27.62 11.16
N PRO A 498 -8.84 26.95 10.60
CA PRO A 498 -9.90 26.35 11.42
C PRO A 498 -9.43 25.10 12.18
N VAL A 499 -8.20 24.63 11.94
CA VAL A 499 -7.55 23.55 12.68
C VAL A 499 -6.73 24.19 13.81
N PRO A 500 -7.12 24.03 15.08
CA PRO A 500 -6.48 24.76 16.20
C PRO A 500 -4.98 24.53 16.30
N LEU A 501 -4.51 23.30 16.04
CA LEU A 501 -3.10 22.98 16.02
C LEU A 501 -2.35 23.81 14.96
N LEU A 502 -2.84 23.83 13.74
CA LEU A 502 -2.22 24.60 12.67
C LEU A 502 -2.35 26.11 12.92
N ASP A 503 -3.47 26.59 13.44
CA ASP A 503 -3.64 28.00 13.78
C ASP A 503 -2.57 28.47 14.77
N GLY A 504 -2.27 27.67 15.79
CA GLY A 504 -1.17 27.91 16.72
C GLY A 504 0.20 27.94 16.01
N LEU A 505 0.45 27.00 15.10
CA LEU A 505 1.71 26.94 14.34
C LEU A 505 1.89 28.11 13.36
N LEU A 506 0.80 28.70 12.87
CA LEU A 506 0.84 29.86 11.98
C LEU A 506 1.07 31.19 12.74
N ALA A 507 0.81 31.22 14.03
CA ALA A 507 0.90 32.46 14.83
C ALA A 507 2.23 33.23 14.66
N PRO A 508 3.42 32.59 14.64
CA PRO A 508 4.69 33.29 14.44
C PRO A 508 4.87 33.87 13.04
N PHE A 509 4.10 33.41 12.07
CA PHE A 509 4.23 33.79 10.64
C PHE A 509 3.12 34.74 10.18
N ARG A 510 2.24 35.18 11.06
CA ARG A 510 1.24 36.21 10.76
C ARG A 510 1.96 37.53 10.54
N ALA A 511 1.68 38.18 9.42
CA ALA A 511 2.18 39.54 9.20
C ALA A 511 1.67 40.44 10.32
N ASP A 512 2.58 41.24 10.92
CA ASP A 512 2.20 42.24 11.89
C ASP A 512 1.25 43.27 11.21
N PRO A 513 0.01 43.46 11.66
CA PRO A 513 -0.92 44.38 11.03
C PRO A 513 -0.40 45.82 10.93
N ALA A 514 0.64 46.16 11.71
CA ALA A 514 1.31 47.45 11.68
C ALA A 514 2.19 47.68 10.43
N SER A 515 2.59 46.64 9.68
CA SER A 515 3.44 46.78 8.47
C SER A 515 2.67 46.97 7.17
N ALA A 516 1.34 46.82 7.14
CA ALA A 516 0.48 46.99 6.00
C ALA A 516 0.00 48.45 5.76
N GLY A 517 0.34 49.35 6.63
CA GLY A 517 -0.12 50.75 6.65
C GLY A 517 0.83 51.78 6.00
N GLY A 518 1.88 51.35 5.28
CA GLY A 518 2.92 52.25 4.81
C GLY A 518 3.17 52.24 3.30
N ALA A 519 2.12 52.21 2.47
CA ALA A 519 2.23 52.52 1.06
C ALA A 519 0.96 53.25 0.60
N SER A 520 0.98 54.56 0.84
CA SER A 520 0.08 55.51 0.20
C SER A 520 0.72 56.06 -1.05
#